data_4cdfc33ed2a2ffbf190ebb9f200de729
#
_entry.id   4cdfc33ed2a2ffbf190ebb9f200de729
#
_cell.length_a   1.000
_cell.length_b   1.000
_cell.length_c   1.000
_cell.angle_alpha   90.00
_cell.angle_beta   90.00
_cell.angle_gamma   90.00
#
_symmetry.space_group_name_H-M   'P 1'
#
loop_
_entity.id
_entity.type
_entity.pdbx_description
1 polymer ?
#
loop_
_entity_poly.entity_id
_entity_poly.type
_entity_poly.pdbx_seq_one_letter_code
_entity_poly.pdbx_strand_id
1 'polypeptide(L)'
;MANVAIASSVLGLALTIGSCSGGAEPFDRAAMLGSLGQTVILPTYRDFAARAGELETATSTLCGGPSEATLASARDVYAATREVYARAEAFAIGPHTDSPRRLSPKVNFWPVRADLVEEQIAATTSIDLDATSSSARGLPAIGYLLFGLDGGAAEDAAIVAALEGRRCEYLRALTAYQKARADEYVLAWSPDGDDFAGQLAEGRGTFASVQASAGVVFEQLVFTTENVRELKIGKPFGKRDGGVLQLGEQEDRLGGRSLADAHANVRSVQNVWTGRYADVQGIGVRDWLLARRPALEPEVAAAFDAVHAAFDALGDQTLDQAIAEDPEGVEAVYQAVKDLQTVLAVDVAQALAVTVTFNPTDGD
;
A
#
# COMPACT_ATOMS: atom_id res chain seq x y z
N MET A 1 89.98 25.01 39.07
CA MET A 1 88.60 25.39 39.04
C MET A 1 87.91 24.58 37.96
N ALA A 2 87.29 23.51 38.36
CA ALA A 2 86.66 22.56 37.44
C ALA A 2 85.09 22.71 37.55
N ASN A 3 84.46 23.07 36.42
CA ASN A 3 83.01 23.12 36.32
C ASN A 3 82.46 21.76 35.86
N VAL A 4 81.72 21.13 36.73
CA VAL A 4 80.97 19.91 36.46
C VAL A 4 79.58 20.30 35.91
N ALA A 5 79.26 19.92 34.67
CA ALA A 5 77.94 20.07 34.07
C ALA A 5 77.14 18.80 34.33
N ILE A 6 76.02 18.96 35.02
CA ILE A 6 75.03 17.88 35.22
C ILE A 6 74.02 17.89 34.06
N ALA A 7 74.01 16.80 33.30
CA ALA A 7 73.00 16.58 32.26
C ALA A 7 71.76 15.89 32.87
N SER A 8 70.64 16.58 32.88
CA SER A 8 69.34 16.01 33.27
C SER A 8 68.69 15.40 32.04
N SER A 9 68.57 14.07 32.00
CA SER A 9 67.75 13.32 31.02
C SER A 9 66.33 13.33 31.42
N VAL A 10 65.50 14.02 30.67
CA VAL A 10 64.00 13.93 30.80
C VAL A 10 63.49 12.81 29.90
N LEU A 11 63.07 11.74 30.53
CA LEU A 11 62.44 10.60 29.86
C LEU A 11 60.97 10.95 29.58
N GLY A 12 60.64 11.33 28.33
CA GLY A 12 59.30 11.62 27.90
C GLY A 12 58.48 10.32 27.67
N LEU A 13 57.55 10.04 28.58
CA LEU A 13 56.60 8.95 28.44
C LEU A 13 55.48 9.41 27.46
N ALA A 14 55.53 9.00 26.19
CA ALA A 14 54.49 9.23 25.21
C ALA A 14 53.31 8.28 25.53
N LEU A 15 52.22 8.82 26.15
CA LEU A 15 50.94 8.12 26.20
C LEU A 15 50.34 8.16 24.81
N THR A 16 50.36 7.04 24.10
CA THR A 16 49.50 6.82 22.94
C THR A 16 48.08 6.60 23.42
N ILE A 17 47.26 7.64 23.34
CA ILE A 17 45.79 7.51 23.49
C ILE A 17 45.31 6.83 22.23
N GLY A 18 45.16 5.51 22.26
CA GLY A 18 44.46 4.75 21.24
C GLY A 18 42.99 5.17 21.23
N SER A 19 42.60 6.02 20.28
CA SER A 19 41.19 6.27 19.98
C SER A 19 40.57 5.00 19.42
N CYS A 20 40.02 4.16 20.28
CA CYS A 20 39.05 3.15 19.87
C CYS A 20 37.74 3.86 19.55
N SER A 21 37.65 4.56 18.42
CA SER A 21 36.39 4.90 17.78
C SER A 21 35.99 3.73 16.91
N GLY A 22 35.53 2.64 17.54
CA GLY A 22 34.75 1.61 16.92
C GLY A 22 33.30 2.14 16.74
N GLY A 23 33.16 3.24 15.98
CA GLY A 23 31.84 3.63 15.48
C GLY A 23 31.41 2.59 14.45
N ALA A 24 30.33 1.85 14.73
CA ALA A 24 29.69 1.04 13.70
C ALA A 24 29.50 1.94 12.47
N GLU A 25 29.86 1.42 11.28
CA GLU A 25 29.63 2.11 10.02
C GLU A 25 28.16 2.55 9.96
N PRO A 26 27.86 3.78 9.56
CA PRO A 26 26.50 4.25 9.49
C PRO A 26 25.71 3.37 8.49
N PHE A 27 24.51 2.94 8.86
CA PHE A 27 23.65 2.14 7.98
C PHE A 27 23.41 2.85 6.65
N ASP A 28 23.62 2.14 5.54
CA ASP A 28 23.46 2.67 4.18
C ASP A 28 21.98 2.71 3.77
N ARG A 29 21.34 3.85 4.03
CA ARG A 29 19.97 4.10 3.64
C ARG A 29 19.77 4.21 2.12
N ALA A 30 20.78 4.67 1.38
CA ALA A 30 20.70 4.72 -0.08
C ALA A 30 20.64 3.31 -0.67
N ALA A 31 21.47 2.40 -0.18
CA ALA A 31 21.41 1.00 -0.57
C ALA A 31 20.08 0.35 -0.20
N MET A 32 19.51 0.64 0.98
CA MET A 32 18.18 0.15 1.38
C MET A 32 17.10 0.66 0.42
N LEU A 33 17.06 1.96 0.16
CA LEU A 33 16.04 2.57 -0.73
C LEU A 33 16.16 2.05 -2.16
N GLY A 34 17.37 1.91 -2.68
CA GLY A 34 17.62 1.30 -3.99
C GLY A 34 17.19 -0.16 -4.04
N SER A 35 17.45 -0.92 -2.97
CA SER A 35 16.96 -2.30 -2.82
C SER A 35 15.44 -2.36 -2.81
N LEU A 36 14.76 -1.55 -2.00
CA LEU A 36 13.29 -1.49 -1.96
C LEU A 36 12.70 -1.17 -3.34
N GLY A 37 13.29 -0.20 -4.05
CA GLY A 37 12.86 0.14 -5.41
C GLY A 37 12.91 -1.05 -6.37
N GLN A 38 13.99 -1.85 -6.30
CA GLN A 38 14.23 -2.97 -7.22
C GLN A 38 13.56 -4.27 -6.80
N THR A 39 13.47 -4.57 -5.50
CA THR A 39 13.01 -5.88 -5.00
C THR A 39 11.56 -5.89 -4.52
N VAL A 40 11.00 -4.72 -4.18
CA VAL A 40 9.63 -4.63 -3.66
C VAL A 40 8.76 -3.78 -4.59
N ILE A 41 9.11 -2.50 -4.78
CA ILE A 41 8.21 -1.52 -5.37
C ILE A 41 7.96 -1.80 -6.85
N LEU A 42 9.01 -1.80 -7.65
CA LEU A 42 8.89 -2.01 -9.10
C LEU A 42 8.32 -3.39 -9.46
N PRO A 43 8.72 -4.50 -8.82
CA PRO A 43 8.07 -5.79 -9.03
C PRO A 43 6.58 -5.79 -8.71
N THR A 44 6.15 -5.17 -7.59
CA THR A 44 4.72 -5.07 -7.26
C THR A 44 3.94 -4.31 -8.33
N TYR A 45 4.45 -3.19 -8.84
CA TYR A 45 3.77 -2.46 -9.92
C TYR A 45 3.77 -3.22 -11.25
N ARG A 46 4.81 -4.00 -11.55
CA ARG A 46 4.82 -4.88 -12.73
C ARG A 46 3.76 -5.99 -12.63
N ASP A 47 3.62 -6.58 -11.45
CA ASP A 47 2.57 -7.59 -11.21
C ASP A 47 1.19 -6.95 -11.30
N PHE A 48 1.01 -5.73 -10.76
CA PHE A 48 -0.24 -4.99 -10.92
C PHE A 48 -0.56 -4.71 -12.40
N ALA A 49 0.42 -4.30 -13.20
CA ALA A 49 0.23 -4.07 -14.63
C ALA A 49 -0.10 -5.36 -15.38
N ALA A 50 0.51 -6.49 -15.01
CA ALA A 50 0.19 -7.80 -15.58
C ALA A 50 -1.25 -8.20 -15.25
N ARG A 51 -1.67 -8.10 -13.97
CA ARG A 51 -3.03 -8.41 -13.54
C ARG A 51 -4.08 -7.50 -14.16
N ALA A 52 -3.78 -6.21 -14.33
CA ALA A 52 -4.67 -5.28 -15.04
C ALA A 52 -4.86 -5.67 -16.52
N GLY A 53 -3.84 -6.21 -17.19
CA GLY A 53 -3.95 -6.76 -18.54
C GLY A 53 -4.77 -8.05 -18.61
N GLU A 54 -4.64 -8.91 -17.60
CA GLU A 54 -5.49 -10.10 -17.45
C GLU A 54 -6.96 -9.70 -17.24
N LEU A 55 -7.21 -8.66 -16.41
CA LEU A 55 -8.56 -8.14 -16.16
C LEU A 55 -9.18 -7.55 -17.43
N GLU A 56 -8.44 -6.79 -18.22
CA GLU A 56 -8.89 -6.29 -19.52
C GLU A 56 -9.27 -7.44 -20.46
N THR A 57 -8.48 -8.50 -20.49
CA THR A 57 -8.76 -9.70 -21.29
C THR A 57 -10.01 -10.44 -20.80
N ALA A 58 -10.13 -10.67 -19.48
CA ALA A 58 -11.25 -11.38 -18.88
C ALA A 58 -12.58 -10.63 -19.10
N THR A 59 -12.59 -9.31 -18.92
CA THR A 59 -13.79 -8.49 -19.16
C THR A 59 -14.15 -8.37 -20.64
N SER A 60 -13.16 -8.36 -21.53
CA SER A 60 -13.39 -8.43 -22.98
C SER A 60 -14.03 -9.76 -23.37
N THR A 61 -13.59 -10.86 -22.77
CA THR A 61 -14.18 -12.20 -22.96
C THR A 61 -15.61 -12.24 -22.43
N LEU A 62 -15.83 -11.75 -21.22
CA LEU A 62 -17.16 -11.63 -20.62
C LEU A 62 -18.12 -10.86 -21.55
N CYS A 63 -17.71 -9.70 -22.02
CA CYS A 63 -18.52 -8.88 -22.91
C CYS A 63 -18.66 -9.44 -24.35
N GLY A 64 -17.79 -10.36 -24.75
CA GLY A 64 -17.88 -11.06 -26.06
C GLY A 64 -18.83 -12.24 -26.06
N GLY A 65 -19.08 -12.82 -24.87
CA GLY A 65 -19.99 -13.97 -24.67
C GLY A 65 -20.42 -14.05 -23.21
N PRO A 66 -21.36 -13.16 -22.80
CA PRO A 66 -21.79 -13.11 -21.40
C PRO A 66 -22.37 -14.44 -20.92
N SER A 67 -21.82 -14.95 -19.81
CA SER A 67 -22.30 -16.15 -19.12
C SER A 67 -21.86 -16.10 -17.65
N GLU A 68 -22.49 -16.88 -16.79
CA GLU A 68 -22.07 -16.98 -15.38
C GLU A 68 -20.62 -17.46 -15.26
N ALA A 69 -20.15 -18.36 -16.13
CA ALA A 69 -18.78 -18.82 -16.12
C ALA A 69 -17.77 -17.72 -16.50
N THR A 70 -18.06 -16.90 -17.51
CA THR A 70 -17.21 -15.76 -17.88
C THR A 70 -17.29 -14.63 -16.87
N LEU A 71 -18.42 -14.44 -16.20
CA LEU A 71 -18.57 -13.50 -15.07
C LEU A 71 -17.73 -13.96 -13.87
N ALA A 72 -17.82 -15.24 -13.48
CA ALA A 72 -17.00 -15.79 -12.40
C ALA A 72 -15.48 -15.62 -12.69
N SER A 73 -15.04 -15.95 -13.90
CA SER A 73 -13.64 -15.75 -14.31
C SER A 73 -13.20 -14.27 -14.23
N ALA A 74 -14.05 -13.33 -14.66
CA ALA A 74 -13.74 -11.91 -14.57
C ALA A 74 -13.65 -11.42 -13.11
N ARG A 75 -14.49 -11.94 -12.22
CA ARG A 75 -14.45 -11.67 -10.78
C ARG A 75 -13.19 -12.21 -10.11
N ASP A 76 -12.75 -13.41 -10.46
CA ASP A 76 -11.50 -13.99 -9.94
C ASP A 76 -10.29 -13.14 -10.31
N VAL A 77 -10.21 -12.72 -11.58
CA VAL A 77 -9.13 -11.85 -12.04
C VAL A 77 -9.22 -10.46 -11.42
N TYR A 78 -10.42 -9.92 -11.23
CA TYR A 78 -10.64 -8.66 -10.50
C TYR A 78 -10.11 -8.76 -9.07
N ALA A 79 -10.44 -9.83 -8.36
CA ALA A 79 -9.98 -10.09 -7.00
C ALA A 79 -8.45 -10.14 -6.92
N ALA A 80 -7.80 -10.86 -7.85
CA ALA A 80 -6.34 -10.95 -7.94
C ALA A 80 -5.69 -9.58 -8.26
N THR A 81 -6.33 -8.77 -9.13
CA THR A 81 -5.86 -7.43 -9.48
C THR A 81 -5.90 -6.50 -8.27
N ARG A 82 -7.00 -6.54 -7.50
CA ARG A 82 -7.14 -5.75 -6.27
C ARG A 82 -6.10 -6.12 -5.23
N GLU A 83 -5.89 -7.42 -5.01
CA GLU A 83 -4.91 -7.90 -4.03
C GLU A 83 -3.50 -7.35 -4.32
N VAL A 84 -3.06 -7.41 -5.58
CA VAL A 84 -1.74 -6.87 -5.94
C VAL A 84 -1.70 -5.35 -5.80
N TYR A 85 -2.77 -4.62 -6.16
CA TYR A 85 -2.84 -3.19 -5.94
C TYR A 85 -2.77 -2.84 -4.45
N ALA A 86 -3.50 -3.55 -3.60
CA ALA A 86 -3.48 -3.36 -2.16
C ALA A 86 -2.07 -3.59 -1.56
N ARG A 87 -1.26 -4.47 -2.16
CA ARG A 87 0.16 -4.67 -1.79
C ARG A 87 1.08 -3.50 -2.19
N ALA A 88 0.58 -2.48 -2.89
CA ALA A 88 1.32 -1.27 -3.22
C ALA A 88 1.07 -0.09 -2.26
N GLU A 89 0.17 -0.21 -1.30
CA GLU A 89 -0.25 0.89 -0.41
C GLU A 89 0.89 1.40 0.50
N ALA A 90 1.82 0.54 0.93
CA ALA A 90 2.94 0.94 1.80
C ALA A 90 4.03 1.78 1.10
N PHE A 91 3.90 1.98 -0.21
CA PHE A 91 4.74 2.89 -0.99
C PHE A 91 3.90 3.79 -1.90
N ALA A 92 2.71 4.16 -1.42
CA ALA A 92 1.79 5.09 -2.06
C ALA A 92 2.29 6.55 -1.97
N ILE A 93 3.47 6.81 -2.53
CA ILE A 93 4.18 8.09 -2.52
C ILE A 93 4.45 8.58 -3.95
N GLY A 94 4.82 9.85 -4.09
CA GLY A 94 5.23 10.45 -5.34
C GLY A 94 4.21 10.28 -6.46
N PRO A 95 4.46 9.49 -7.52
CA PRO A 95 3.54 9.32 -8.64
C PRO A 95 2.13 8.87 -8.26
N HIS A 96 1.97 8.26 -7.09
CA HIS A 96 0.68 7.85 -6.54
C HIS A 96 -0.18 9.05 -6.14
N THR A 97 0.39 9.99 -5.41
CA THR A 97 -0.32 11.15 -4.83
C THR A 97 -0.04 12.46 -5.55
N ASP A 98 1.14 12.62 -6.15
CA ASP A 98 1.66 13.90 -6.58
C ASP A 98 1.38 14.20 -8.04
N SER A 99 1.16 15.49 -8.33
CA SER A 99 1.10 15.99 -9.72
C SER A 99 2.46 15.85 -10.41
N PRO A 100 2.49 15.62 -11.72
CA PRO A 100 1.35 15.62 -12.63
C PRO A 100 0.59 14.29 -12.73
N ARG A 101 1.13 13.18 -12.22
CA ARG A 101 0.53 11.85 -12.42
C ARG A 101 -0.70 11.63 -11.55
N ARG A 102 -0.61 11.81 -10.25
CA ARG A 102 -1.69 11.63 -9.27
C ARG A 102 -2.57 10.42 -9.60
N LEU A 103 -1.97 9.22 -9.53
CA LEU A 103 -2.59 7.98 -10.03
C LEU A 103 -3.66 7.41 -9.08
N SER A 104 -3.53 7.63 -7.76
CA SER A 104 -4.45 7.09 -6.76
C SER A 104 -5.93 7.30 -7.09
N PRO A 105 -6.44 8.54 -7.30
CA PRO A 105 -7.87 8.75 -7.56
C PRO A 105 -8.31 8.30 -8.95
N LYS A 106 -7.38 7.89 -9.81
CA LYS A 106 -7.67 7.31 -11.13
C LYS A 106 -7.83 5.80 -11.07
N VAL A 107 -7.19 5.16 -10.08
CA VAL A 107 -7.12 3.70 -9.95
C VAL A 107 -8.10 3.17 -8.92
N ASN A 108 -8.16 3.78 -7.73
CA ASN A 108 -8.93 3.25 -6.61
C ASN A 108 -9.48 4.37 -5.73
N PHE A 109 -10.54 5.04 -6.20
CA PHE A 109 -11.26 6.05 -5.43
C PHE A 109 -12.60 5.48 -4.94
N TRP A 110 -12.75 5.32 -3.65
CA TRP A 110 -13.91 4.70 -3.00
C TRP A 110 -14.53 5.61 -1.93
N PRO A 111 -15.83 5.40 -1.61
CA PRO A 111 -16.74 4.44 -2.22
C PRO A 111 -17.16 4.80 -3.66
N VAL A 112 -17.51 3.78 -4.46
CA VAL A 112 -18.06 3.99 -5.81
C VAL A 112 -19.42 4.70 -5.73
N ARG A 113 -19.69 5.59 -6.67
CA ARG A 113 -20.99 6.24 -6.85
C ARG A 113 -21.73 5.53 -7.99
N ALA A 114 -22.61 4.59 -7.61
CA ALA A 114 -23.40 3.81 -8.56
C ALA A 114 -24.23 4.70 -9.52
N ASP A 115 -24.84 5.76 -8.99
CA ASP A 115 -25.59 6.74 -9.77
C ASP A 115 -24.73 7.38 -10.88
N LEU A 116 -23.48 7.75 -10.57
CA LEU A 116 -22.56 8.33 -11.56
C LEU A 116 -22.08 7.30 -12.59
N VAL A 117 -21.95 6.03 -12.21
CA VAL A 117 -21.63 4.94 -13.16
C VAL A 117 -22.80 4.74 -14.12
N GLU A 118 -24.05 4.70 -13.61
CA GLU A 118 -25.25 4.55 -14.44
C GLU A 118 -25.48 5.77 -15.36
N GLU A 119 -25.12 6.98 -14.94
CA GLU A 119 -25.12 8.17 -15.81
C GLU A 119 -24.16 8.00 -17.01
N GLN A 120 -22.98 7.44 -16.80
CA GLN A 120 -22.03 7.15 -17.89
C GLN A 120 -22.56 6.08 -18.85
N ILE A 121 -23.27 5.08 -18.33
CA ILE A 121 -23.91 4.03 -19.14
C ILE A 121 -25.09 4.59 -19.95
N ALA A 122 -25.89 5.48 -19.38
CA ALA A 122 -27.01 6.12 -20.05
C ALA A 122 -26.57 7.19 -21.07
N ALA A 123 -25.35 7.72 -20.95
CA ALA A 123 -24.86 8.76 -21.83
C ALA A 123 -24.66 8.26 -23.28
N THR A 124 -24.97 9.13 -24.26
CA THR A 124 -24.77 8.86 -25.68
C THR A 124 -23.49 9.43 -26.27
N THR A 125 -22.74 10.18 -25.46
CA THR A 125 -21.42 10.74 -25.84
C THR A 125 -20.33 9.69 -25.80
N SER A 126 -19.17 9.97 -26.40
CA SER A 126 -17.99 9.11 -26.26
C SER A 126 -17.58 8.97 -24.79
N ILE A 127 -17.03 7.79 -24.43
CA ILE A 127 -16.50 7.55 -23.10
C ILE A 127 -15.16 8.28 -23.00
N ASP A 128 -15.06 9.23 -22.05
CA ASP A 128 -13.83 9.92 -21.69
C ASP A 128 -13.60 9.74 -20.18
N LEU A 129 -12.75 8.76 -19.84
CA LEU A 129 -12.49 8.44 -18.44
C LEU A 129 -11.57 9.45 -17.73
N ASP A 130 -10.83 10.28 -18.45
CA ASP A 130 -10.06 11.36 -17.84
C ASP A 130 -10.97 12.52 -17.39
N ALA A 131 -12.07 12.75 -18.12
CA ALA A 131 -13.11 13.71 -17.75
C ALA A 131 -14.16 13.15 -16.78
N THR A 132 -14.21 11.82 -16.59
CA THR A 132 -15.18 11.15 -15.69
C THR A 132 -14.79 11.36 -14.21
N SER A 133 -15.80 11.49 -13.33
CA SER A 133 -15.58 11.54 -11.87
C SER A 133 -14.76 10.36 -11.37
N SER A 134 -13.86 10.61 -10.42
CA SER A 134 -13.09 9.54 -9.77
C SER A 134 -13.97 8.46 -9.13
N SER A 135 -15.15 8.84 -8.62
CA SER A 135 -16.12 7.91 -8.01
C SER A 135 -16.86 7.02 -9.02
N ALA A 136 -16.68 7.24 -10.33
CA ALA A 136 -17.30 6.45 -11.39
C ALA A 136 -16.26 5.68 -12.23
N ARG A 137 -14.98 5.72 -11.90
CA ARG A 137 -13.92 5.04 -12.63
C ARG A 137 -13.00 4.24 -11.70
N GLY A 138 -12.00 3.55 -12.28
CA GLY A 138 -11.05 2.73 -11.54
C GLY A 138 -11.63 1.39 -11.06
N LEU A 139 -10.90 0.74 -10.15
CA LEU A 139 -11.28 -0.57 -9.61
C LEU A 139 -12.68 -0.59 -8.97
N PRO A 140 -13.11 0.42 -8.18
CA PRO A 140 -14.44 0.39 -7.59
C PRO A 140 -15.58 0.41 -8.61
N ALA A 141 -15.43 1.13 -9.74
CA ALA A 141 -16.43 1.14 -10.79
C ALA A 141 -16.47 -0.19 -11.58
N ILE A 142 -15.31 -0.84 -11.77
CA ILE A 142 -15.25 -2.20 -12.32
C ILE A 142 -15.98 -3.17 -11.38
N GLY A 143 -15.68 -3.11 -10.07
CA GLY A 143 -16.36 -3.91 -9.05
C GLY A 143 -17.89 -3.71 -9.07
N TYR A 144 -18.36 -2.46 -9.20
CA TYR A 144 -19.79 -2.18 -9.35
C TYR A 144 -20.41 -2.89 -10.55
N LEU A 145 -19.75 -2.90 -11.70
CA LEU A 145 -20.27 -3.56 -12.90
C LEU A 145 -20.26 -5.09 -12.81
N LEU A 146 -19.36 -5.67 -12.04
CA LEU A 146 -19.24 -7.12 -11.87
C LEU A 146 -20.11 -7.67 -10.72
N PHE A 147 -20.47 -6.86 -9.72
CA PHE A 147 -21.12 -7.32 -8.50
C PHE A 147 -22.31 -6.44 -8.06
N GLY A 148 -22.35 -5.18 -8.49
CA GLY A 148 -23.15 -4.14 -7.83
C GLY A 148 -24.56 -3.94 -8.36
N LEU A 149 -25.02 -4.74 -9.33
CA LEU A 149 -26.39 -4.60 -9.84
C LEU A 149 -27.41 -4.79 -8.69
N ASP A 150 -28.42 -3.95 -8.65
CA ASP A 150 -29.41 -3.91 -7.57
C ASP A 150 -28.79 -3.82 -6.16
N GLY A 151 -27.76 -2.95 -6.02
CA GLY A 151 -27.04 -2.76 -4.75
C GLY A 151 -26.25 -3.99 -4.28
N GLY A 152 -25.95 -4.92 -5.18
CA GLY A 152 -25.26 -6.18 -4.89
C GLY A 152 -26.20 -7.34 -4.56
N ALA A 153 -27.54 -7.14 -4.67
CA ALA A 153 -28.53 -8.19 -4.40
C ALA A 153 -28.90 -9.03 -5.63
N ALA A 154 -28.45 -8.62 -6.84
CA ALA A 154 -28.81 -9.31 -8.07
C ALA A 154 -28.10 -10.66 -8.21
N GLU A 155 -28.84 -11.67 -8.66
CA GLU A 155 -28.31 -12.97 -9.04
C GLU A 155 -27.38 -12.86 -10.28
N ASP A 156 -26.43 -13.75 -10.43
CA ASP A 156 -25.44 -13.75 -11.52
C ASP A 156 -26.08 -13.73 -12.91
N ALA A 157 -27.17 -14.46 -13.11
CA ALA A 157 -27.93 -14.46 -14.36
C ALA A 157 -28.46 -13.05 -14.73
N ALA A 158 -28.88 -12.26 -13.74
CA ALA A 158 -29.35 -10.89 -13.96
C ALA A 158 -28.18 -9.94 -14.30
N ILE A 159 -27.03 -10.11 -13.67
CA ILE A 159 -25.81 -9.35 -13.98
C ILE A 159 -25.35 -9.66 -15.39
N VAL A 160 -25.32 -10.95 -15.77
CA VAL A 160 -24.97 -11.41 -17.12
C VAL A 160 -25.91 -10.81 -18.17
N ALA A 161 -27.23 -10.83 -17.90
CA ALA A 161 -28.22 -10.25 -18.80
C ALA A 161 -28.09 -8.71 -18.95
N ALA A 162 -27.62 -8.02 -17.90
CA ALA A 162 -27.40 -6.58 -17.93
C ALA A 162 -26.10 -6.19 -18.65
N LEU A 163 -25.13 -7.12 -18.84
CA LEU A 163 -23.85 -6.88 -19.48
C LEU A 163 -23.96 -6.90 -21.01
N GLU A 164 -24.67 -5.92 -21.56
CA GLU A 164 -24.85 -5.72 -22.99
C GLU A 164 -24.64 -4.26 -23.37
N GLY A 165 -24.51 -3.98 -24.66
CA GLY A 165 -24.44 -2.64 -25.23
C GLY A 165 -23.47 -1.73 -24.47
N ARG A 166 -23.98 -0.59 -24.05
CA ARG A 166 -23.19 0.47 -23.42
C ARG A 166 -22.56 0.06 -22.07
N ARG A 167 -23.19 -0.82 -21.31
CA ARG A 167 -22.62 -1.32 -20.05
C ARG A 167 -21.34 -2.10 -20.29
N CYS A 168 -21.32 -2.96 -21.31
CA CYS A 168 -20.10 -3.65 -21.73
C CYS A 168 -19.05 -2.72 -22.36
N GLU A 169 -19.45 -1.72 -23.14
CA GLU A 169 -18.53 -0.70 -23.64
C GLU A 169 -17.83 0.03 -22.48
N TYR A 170 -18.59 0.41 -21.45
CA TYR A 170 -18.06 1.10 -20.30
C TYR A 170 -17.12 0.20 -19.47
N LEU A 171 -17.49 -1.06 -19.24
CA LEU A 171 -16.63 -2.03 -18.55
C LEU A 171 -15.30 -2.22 -19.28
N ARG A 172 -15.31 -2.40 -20.60
CA ARG A 172 -14.08 -2.51 -21.40
C ARG A 172 -13.25 -1.22 -21.34
N ALA A 173 -13.88 -0.06 -21.42
CA ALA A 173 -13.19 1.22 -21.29
C ALA A 173 -12.51 1.37 -19.93
N LEU A 174 -13.21 1.00 -18.83
CA LEU A 174 -12.66 1.03 -17.48
C LEU A 174 -11.44 0.12 -17.33
N THR A 175 -11.49 -1.11 -17.84
CA THR A 175 -10.39 -2.06 -17.69
C THR A 175 -9.19 -1.70 -18.58
N ALA A 176 -9.40 -1.20 -19.80
CA ALA A 176 -8.33 -0.63 -20.61
C ALA A 176 -7.69 0.62 -19.96
N TYR A 177 -8.51 1.49 -19.37
CA TYR A 177 -8.01 2.63 -18.58
C TYR A 177 -7.20 2.17 -17.37
N GLN A 178 -7.70 1.17 -16.64
CA GLN A 178 -7.00 0.59 -15.49
C GLN A 178 -5.63 0.04 -15.89
N LYS A 179 -5.55 -0.69 -17.01
CA LYS A 179 -4.29 -1.19 -17.56
C LYS A 179 -3.32 -0.06 -17.90
N ALA A 180 -3.79 0.99 -18.55
CA ALA A 180 -2.97 2.15 -18.88
C ALA A 180 -2.44 2.86 -17.61
N ARG A 181 -3.25 2.98 -16.55
CA ARG A 181 -2.79 3.57 -15.27
C ARG A 181 -1.78 2.66 -14.55
N ALA A 182 -1.97 1.35 -14.62
CA ALA A 182 -1.00 0.39 -14.08
C ALA A 182 0.35 0.47 -14.81
N ASP A 183 0.36 0.63 -16.13
CA ASP A 183 1.58 0.87 -16.91
C ASP A 183 2.25 2.20 -16.57
N GLU A 184 1.47 3.23 -16.25
CA GLU A 184 2.02 4.51 -15.80
C GLU A 184 2.76 4.40 -14.45
N TYR A 185 2.31 3.53 -13.53
CA TYR A 185 3.09 3.24 -12.32
C TYR A 185 4.44 2.61 -12.66
N VAL A 186 4.44 1.59 -13.55
CA VAL A 186 5.69 0.96 -13.99
C VAL A 186 6.63 1.99 -14.63
N LEU A 187 6.10 2.83 -15.54
CA LEU A 187 6.89 3.87 -16.20
C LEU A 187 7.46 4.88 -15.19
N ALA A 188 6.65 5.31 -14.23
CA ALA A 188 7.07 6.30 -13.24
C ALA A 188 8.22 5.78 -12.34
N TRP A 189 8.17 4.50 -11.95
CA TRP A 189 9.15 3.91 -11.05
C TRP A 189 10.37 3.29 -11.75
N SER A 190 10.24 3.01 -13.08
CA SER A 190 11.31 2.35 -13.85
C SER A 190 12.48 3.30 -14.16
N PRO A 191 13.73 2.79 -14.16
CA PRO A 191 14.90 3.56 -14.62
C PRO A 191 14.79 4.06 -16.06
N ASP A 192 14.07 3.33 -16.92
CA ASP A 192 13.84 3.70 -18.31
C ASP A 192 12.70 4.72 -18.48
N GLY A 193 12.04 5.12 -17.39
CA GLY A 193 10.95 6.10 -17.35
C GLY A 193 11.32 7.35 -16.56
N ASP A 194 10.47 7.69 -15.55
CA ASP A 194 10.72 8.86 -14.69
C ASP A 194 11.80 8.57 -13.62
N ASP A 195 12.20 7.32 -13.45
CA ASP A 195 13.23 6.85 -12.51
C ASP A 195 12.95 7.31 -11.06
N PHE A 196 11.70 7.22 -10.62
CA PHE A 196 11.35 7.63 -9.26
C PHE A 196 12.03 6.75 -8.20
N ALA A 197 12.30 5.47 -8.52
CA ALA A 197 13.09 4.59 -7.64
C ALA A 197 14.52 5.10 -7.45
N GLY A 198 15.18 5.57 -8.51
CA GLY A 198 16.51 6.19 -8.42
C GLY A 198 16.47 7.54 -7.69
N GLN A 199 15.43 8.36 -7.93
CA GLN A 199 15.25 9.62 -7.19
C GLN A 199 15.12 9.36 -5.68
N LEU A 200 14.34 8.35 -5.30
CA LEU A 200 14.16 7.94 -3.90
C LEU A 200 15.49 7.48 -3.29
N ALA A 201 16.23 6.61 -3.97
CA ALA A 201 17.49 6.03 -3.48
C ALA A 201 18.60 7.09 -3.33
N GLU A 202 18.69 8.03 -4.25
CA GLU A 202 19.71 9.06 -4.28
C GLU A 202 19.35 10.34 -3.51
N GLY A 203 18.10 10.45 -3.04
CA GLY A 203 17.61 11.65 -2.36
C GLY A 203 17.62 12.88 -3.26
N ARG A 204 17.14 12.72 -4.50
CA ARG A 204 17.08 13.78 -5.54
C ARG A 204 15.65 13.99 -6.03
N GLY A 205 15.46 14.90 -6.95
CA GLY A 205 14.14 15.25 -7.49
C GLY A 205 13.28 15.96 -6.45
N THR A 206 12.22 15.32 -5.99
CA THR A 206 11.34 15.87 -4.93
C THR A 206 11.90 15.69 -3.52
N PHE A 207 12.95 14.89 -3.35
CA PHE A 207 13.57 14.63 -2.05
C PHE A 207 14.78 15.54 -1.82
N ALA A 208 14.85 16.13 -0.63
CA ALA A 208 15.95 17.00 -0.25
C ALA A 208 17.25 16.24 0.09
N SER A 209 17.15 14.96 0.41
CA SER A 209 18.28 14.10 0.77
C SER A 209 17.84 12.63 0.90
N VAL A 210 18.79 11.69 0.94
CA VAL A 210 18.54 10.27 1.27
C VAL A 210 17.87 10.11 2.63
N GLN A 211 18.19 10.96 3.61
CA GLN A 211 17.53 10.95 4.92
C GLN A 211 16.05 11.30 4.79
N ALA A 212 15.71 12.31 3.99
CA ALA A 212 14.33 12.70 3.74
C ALA A 212 13.57 11.58 3.00
N SER A 213 14.16 10.96 1.98
CA SER A 213 13.59 9.81 1.28
C SER A 213 13.26 8.66 2.23
N ALA A 214 14.23 8.29 3.09
CA ALA A 214 14.03 7.21 4.06
C ALA A 214 12.93 7.55 5.08
N GLY A 215 12.83 8.84 5.49
CA GLY A 215 11.76 9.34 6.33
C GLY A 215 10.39 9.16 5.68
N VAL A 216 10.22 9.59 4.42
CA VAL A 216 8.98 9.46 3.67
C VAL A 216 8.54 7.99 3.51
N VAL A 217 9.47 7.08 3.21
CA VAL A 217 9.16 5.64 3.15
C VAL A 217 8.68 5.13 4.50
N PHE A 218 9.35 5.50 5.59
CA PHE A 218 8.95 5.06 6.92
C PHE A 218 7.60 5.65 7.35
N GLU A 219 7.37 6.96 7.12
CA GLU A 219 6.07 7.60 7.38
C GLU A 219 4.93 6.91 6.63
N GLN A 220 5.17 6.47 5.39
CA GLN A 220 4.17 5.74 4.61
C GLN A 220 3.81 4.38 5.23
N LEU A 221 4.73 3.68 5.91
CA LEU A 221 4.40 2.47 6.65
C LEU A 221 3.43 2.75 7.79
N VAL A 222 3.70 3.81 8.56
CA VAL A 222 2.83 4.24 9.67
C VAL A 222 1.48 4.68 9.14
N PHE A 223 1.45 5.50 8.08
CA PHE A 223 0.22 5.99 7.46
C PHE A 223 -0.63 4.84 6.90
N THR A 224 -0.01 3.85 6.25
CA THR A 224 -0.75 2.69 5.72
C THR A 224 -1.40 1.88 6.85
N THR A 225 -0.70 1.65 7.97
CA THR A 225 -1.28 0.97 9.14
C THR A 225 -2.41 1.79 9.78
N GLU A 226 -2.28 3.12 9.82
CA GLU A 226 -3.35 4.01 10.27
C GLU A 226 -4.58 3.94 9.38
N ASN A 227 -4.40 3.99 8.06
CA ASN A 227 -5.50 3.86 7.10
C ASN A 227 -6.25 2.52 7.23
N VAL A 228 -5.51 1.42 7.40
CA VAL A 228 -6.13 0.11 7.65
C VAL A 228 -6.97 0.17 8.91
N ARG A 229 -6.42 0.68 10.01
CA ARG A 229 -7.12 0.77 11.29
C ARG A 229 -8.32 1.69 11.21
N GLU A 230 -8.14 2.94 10.77
CA GLU A 230 -9.15 3.99 10.92
C GLU A 230 -10.17 3.98 9.79
N LEU A 231 -9.72 3.86 8.54
CA LEU A 231 -10.59 4.02 7.38
C LEU A 231 -11.15 2.69 6.89
N LYS A 232 -10.31 1.65 6.77
CA LYS A 232 -10.74 0.40 6.11
C LYS A 232 -11.47 -0.54 7.06
N ILE A 233 -11.10 -0.57 8.36
CA ILE A 233 -11.76 -1.39 9.39
C ILE A 233 -12.58 -0.51 10.33
N GLY A 234 -11.99 0.53 10.90
CA GLY A 234 -12.59 1.32 11.98
C GLY A 234 -13.84 2.08 11.55
N LYS A 235 -13.82 2.74 10.39
CA LYS A 235 -14.96 3.52 9.90
C LYS A 235 -16.18 2.64 9.61
N PRO A 236 -16.10 1.54 8.82
CA PRO A 236 -17.21 0.62 8.65
C PRO A 236 -17.71 0.01 9.96
N PHE A 237 -16.81 -0.27 10.89
CA PHE A 237 -17.10 -0.86 12.20
C PHE A 237 -17.61 0.15 13.24
N GLY A 238 -17.79 1.43 12.85
CA GLY A 238 -18.37 2.47 13.73
C GLY A 238 -17.42 3.06 14.75
N LYS A 239 -16.11 2.82 14.66
CA LYS A 239 -15.12 3.35 15.61
C LYS A 239 -14.98 4.88 15.60
N ARG A 240 -15.33 5.50 14.47
CA ARG A 240 -15.21 6.96 14.28
C ARG A 240 -16.50 7.73 14.64
N ASP A 241 -17.64 7.07 14.61
CA ASP A 241 -18.96 7.73 14.70
C ASP A 241 -19.79 7.22 15.88
N GLY A 242 -19.17 7.07 17.04
CA GLY A 242 -19.85 6.74 18.29
C GLY A 242 -20.55 5.37 18.29
N GLY A 243 -20.07 4.40 17.52
CA GLY A 243 -20.61 3.05 17.40
C GLY A 243 -21.60 2.87 16.26
N VAL A 244 -21.82 3.90 15.43
CA VAL A 244 -22.71 3.79 14.26
C VAL A 244 -21.95 3.11 13.12
N LEU A 245 -22.44 1.93 12.69
CA LEU A 245 -21.87 1.19 11.57
C LEU A 245 -22.02 1.96 10.25
N GLN A 246 -20.95 2.05 9.48
CA GLN A 246 -20.92 2.71 8.18
C GLN A 246 -20.51 1.72 7.08
N LEU A 247 -21.31 0.69 6.89
CA LEU A 247 -21.01 -0.40 5.96
C LEU A 247 -20.83 0.07 4.50
N GLY A 248 -21.46 1.18 4.11
CA GLY A 248 -21.29 1.80 2.79
C GLY A 248 -19.93 2.43 2.54
N GLU A 249 -19.14 2.66 3.61
CA GLU A 249 -17.81 3.28 3.55
C GLU A 249 -16.69 2.26 3.40
N GLN A 250 -17.00 1.02 3.07
CA GLN A 250 -16.00 0.01 2.78
C GLN A 250 -15.36 0.23 1.41
N GLU A 251 -14.09 -0.13 1.30
CA GLU A 251 -13.32 0.05 0.07
C GLU A 251 -13.86 -0.79 -1.11
N ASP A 252 -14.17 -2.06 -0.87
CA ASP A 252 -14.74 -2.98 -1.87
C ASP A 252 -15.85 -3.86 -1.26
N ARG A 253 -16.91 -3.21 -0.82
CA ARG A 253 -18.07 -3.89 -0.24
C ARG A 253 -18.76 -4.83 -1.23
N LEU A 254 -18.95 -4.36 -2.47
CA LEU A 254 -19.70 -5.10 -3.49
C LEU A 254 -18.95 -6.38 -3.93
N GLY A 255 -17.62 -6.31 -4.06
CA GLY A 255 -16.78 -7.46 -4.33
C GLY A 255 -16.49 -8.32 -3.11
N GLY A 256 -16.92 -7.89 -1.91
CA GLY A 256 -16.70 -8.61 -0.65
C GLY A 256 -15.23 -8.66 -0.20
N ARG A 257 -14.37 -7.78 -0.76
CA ARG A 257 -12.91 -7.89 -0.58
C ARG A 257 -12.32 -6.95 0.46
N SER A 258 -13.11 -6.09 1.07
CA SER A 258 -12.61 -5.05 1.99
C SER A 258 -11.68 -5.59 3.08
N LEU A 259 -12.02 -6.75 3.67
CA LEU A 259 -11.19 -7.40 4.70
C LEU A 259 -9.89 -7.96 4.11
N ALA A 260 -9.98 -8.67 2.99
CA ALA A 260 -8.81 -9.27 2.31
C ALA A 260 -7.84 -8.18 1.78
N ASP A 261 -8.37 -7.07 1.25
CA ASP A 261 -7.58 -5.95 0.77
C ASP A 261 -6.90 -5.20 1.94
N ALA A 262 -7.59 -5.03 3.07
CA ALA A 262 -6.99 -4.49 4.29
C ALA A 262 -5.83 -5.37 4.81
N HIS A 263 -5.99 -6.70 4.78
CA HIS A 263 -4.91 -7.63 5.10
C HIS A 263 -3.74 -7.54 4.10
N ALA A 264 -4.03 -7.38 2.79
CA ALA A 264 -3.01 -7.18 1.77
C ALA A 264 -2.23 -5.86 1.97
N ASN A 265 -2.87 -4.80 2.50
CA ASN A 265 -2.17 -3.57 2.89
C ASN A 265 -1.17 -3.82 4.03
N VAL A 266 -1.51 -4.62 5.03
CA VAL A 266 -0.56 -4.99 6.10
C VAL A 266 0.60 -5.81 5.53
N ARG A 267 0.33 -6.73 4.60
CA ARG A 267 1.39 -7.45 3.86
C ARG A 267 2.28 -6.50 3.06
N SER A 268 1.73 -5.42 2.49
CA SER A 268 2.52 -4.37 1.84
C SER A 268 3.49 -3.71 2.82
N VAL A 269 3.02 -3.34 4.01
CA VAL A 269 3.86 -2.78 5.08
C VAL A 269 4.97 -3.77 5.46
N GLN A 270 4.65 -5.05 5.63
CA GLN A 270 5.63 -6.08 5.96
C GLN A 270 6.64 -6.32 4.82
N ASN A 271 6.23 -6.22 3.55
CA ASN A 271 7.14 -6.33 2.41
C ASN A 271 8.18 -5.22 2.42
N VAL A 272 7.79 -3.97 2.65
CA VAL A 272 8.72 -2.84 2.75
C VAL A 272 9.56 -2.95 4.05
N TRP A 273 8.95 -3.37 5.14
CA TRP A 273 9.65 -3.62 6.40
C TRP A 273 10.78 -4.62 6.24
N THR A 274 10.50 -5.77 5.63
CA THR A 274 11.48 -6.86 5.45
C THR A 274 12.34 -6.70 4.20
N GLY A 275 11.98 -5.84 3.25
CA GLY A 275 12.64 -5.75 1.93
C GLY A 275 12.33 -6.94 1.04
N ARG A 276 11.21 -7.64 1.26
CA ARG A 276 10.90 -8.90 0.55
C ARG A 276 9.63 -8.78 -0.27
N TYR A 277 9.67 -9.29 -1.49
CA TYR A 277 8.50 -9.49 -2.33
C TYR A 277 8.61 -10.83 -3.08
N ALA A 278 7.56 -11.64 -3.02
CA ALA A 278 7.58 -13.02 -3.51
C ALA A 278 8.80 -13.79 -2.97
N ASP A 279 9.61 -14.37 -3.84
CA ASP A 279 10.80 -15.13 -3.47
C ASP A 279 12.09 -14.30 -3.43
N VAL A 280 11.98 -12.97 -3.67
CA VAL A 280 13.15 -12.08 -3.71
C VAL A 280 13.30 -11.38 -2.37
N GLN A 281 14.50 -11.48 -1.79
CA GLN A 281 14.90 -10.79 -0.56
C GLN A 281 15.91 -9.70 -0.88
N GLY A 282 15.60 -8.48 -0.44
CA GLY A 282 16.51 -7.33 -0.46
C GLY A 282 16.75 -6.78 0.93
N ILE A 283 17.13 -5.51 1.00
CA ILE A 283 17.34 -4.74 2.23
C ILE A 283 16.06 -3.96 2.53
N GLY A 284 15.50 -4.15 3.74
CA GLY A 284 14.29 -3.47 4.20
C GLY A 284 14.51 -2.49 5.34
N VAL A 285 13.44 -1.85 5.79
CA VAL A 285 13.46 -0.95 6.96
C VAL A 285 13.87 -1.67 8.23
N ARG A 286 13.57 -2.97 8.33
CA ARG A 286 14.03 -3.87 9.42
C ARG A 286 15.55 -3.85 9.57
N ASP A 287 16.30 -3.88 8.47
CA ASP A 287 17.77 -3.88 8.53
C ASP A 287 18.30 -2.56 9.08
N TRP A 288 17.62 -1.44 8.79
CA TRP A 288 17.93 -0.16 9.40
C TRP A 288 17.66 -0.17 10.91
N LEU A 289 16.55 -0.77 11.37
CA LEU A 289 16.29 -0.94 12.79
C LEU A 289 17.34 -1.84 13.46
N LEU A 290 17.70 -2.97 12.85
CA LEU A 290 18.70 -3.89 13.38
C LEU A 290 20.07 -3.22 13.56
N ALA A 291 20.47 -2.32 12.67
CA ALA A 291 21.69 -1.55 12.78
C ALA A 291 21.67 -0.50 13.92
N ARG A 292 20.48 -0.08 14.38
CA ARG A 292 20.29 0.99 15.37
C ARG A 292 19.90 0.46 16.76
N ARG A 293 18.90 -0.42 16.78
CA ARG A 293 18.28 -0.93 18.01
C ARG A 293 17.78 -2.37 17.80
N PRO A 294 18.67 -3.36 17.67
CA PRO A 294 18.29 -4.73 17.32
C PRO A 294 17.33 -5.37 18.35
N ALA A 295 17.38 -4.92 19.61
CA ALA A 295 16.52 -5.46 20.67
C ALA A 295 15.01 -5.16 20.48
N LEU A 296 14.64 -4.21 19.62
CA LEU A 296 13.25 -3.87 19.32
C LEU A 296 12.64 -4.74 18.21
N GLU A 297 13.47 -5.37 17.38
CA GLU A 297 12.99 -6.14 16.22
C GLU A 297 12.01 -7.29 16.61
N PRO A 298 12.25 -8.08 17.66
CA PRO A 298 11.31 -9.14 18.04
C PRO A 298 9.91 -8.62 18.42
N GLU A 299 9.81 -7.41 18.96
CA GLU A 299 8.54 -6.77 19.29
C GLU A 299 7.77 -6.39 18.02
N VAL A 300 8.45 -5.81 17.04
CA VAL A 300 7.84 -5.50 15.74
C VAL A 300 7.40 -6.78 15.02
N ALA A 301 8.22 -7.82 15.02
CA ALA A 301 7.87 -9.11 14.43
C ALA A 301 6.62 -9.70 15.08
N ALA A 302 6.55 -9.71 16.42
CA ALA A 302 5.39 -10.20 17.16
C ALA A 302 4.12 -9.37 16.86
N ALA A 303 4.24 -8.07 16.67
CA ALA A 303 3.12 -7.22 16.29
C ALA A 303 2.58 -7.55 14.87
N PHE A 304 3.45 -7.81 13.89
CA PHE A 304 3.03 -8.30 12.57
C PHE A 304 2.33 -9.66 12.66
N ASP A 305 2.91 -10.60 13.42
CA ASP A 305 2.34 -11.94 13.61
C ASP A 305 0.95 -11.86 14.26
N ALA A 306 0.75 -10.98 15.24
CA ALA A 306 -0.54 -10.76 15.87
C ALA A 306 -1.59 -10.21 14.89
N VAL A 307 -1.21 -9.27 14.02
CA VAL A 307 -2.12 -8.75 12.98
C VAL A 307 -2.52 -9.86 12.02
N HIS A 308 -1.55 -10.63 11.50
CA HIS A 308 -1.86 -11.73 10.57
C HIS A 308 -2.76 -12.77 11.24
N ALA A 309 -2.48 -13.17 12.47
CA ALA A 309 -3.30 -14.11 13.23
C ALA A 309 -4.74 -13.62 13.43
N ALA A 310 -4.93 -12.31 13.70
CA ALA A 310 -6.26 -11.73 13.85
C ALA A 310 -7.06 -11.72 12.53
N PHE A 311 -6.43 -11.39 11.39
CA PHE A 311 -7.09 -11.50 10.08
C PHE A 311 -7.39 -12.95 9.71
N ASP A 312 -6.43 -13.87 9.92
CA ASP A 312 -6.59 -15.28 9.59
C ASP A 312 -7.70 -15.96 10.43
N ALA A 313 -7.95 -15.49 11.65
CA ALA A 313 -9.04 -15.98 12.49
C ALA A 313 -10.43 -15.65 11.93
N LEU A 314 -10.60 -14.58 11.16
CA LEU A 314 -11.85 -14.24 10.48
C LEU A 314 -12.07 -15.09 9.20
N GLY A 315 -11.03 -15.77 8.69
CA GLY A 315 -11.11 -16.64 7.51
C GLY A 315 -11.54 -15.88 6.25
N ASP A 316 -12.40 -16.52 5.46
CA ASP A 316 -12.87 -16.00 4.16
C ASP A 316 -14.13 -15.13 4.27
N GLN A 317 -14.47 -14.65 5.46
CA GLN A 317 -15.64 -13.78 5.66
C GLN A 317 -15.45 -12.45 4.94
N THR A 318 -16.54 -11.88 4.43
CA THR A 318 -16.56 -10.47 4.07
C THR A 318 -16.57 -9.61 5.34
N LEU A 319 -16.20 -8.32 5.22
CA LEU A 319 -16.24 -7.43 6.39
C LEU A 319 -17.68 -7.25 6.92
N ASP A 320 -18.70 -7.25 6.06
CA ASP A 320 -20.12 -7.21 6.47
C ASP A 320 -20.48 -8.44 7.31
N GLN A 321 -20.07 -9.63 6.86
CA GLN A 321 -20.30 -10.89 7.60
C GLN A 321 -19.55 -10.88 8.94
N ALA A 322 -18.28 -10.53 8.93
CA ALA A 322 -17.48 -10.48 10.14
C ALA A 322 -18.05 -9.49 11.17
N ILE A 323 -18.50 -8.31 10.75
CA ILE A 323 -19.13 -7.32 11.64
C ILE A 323 -20.44 -7.88 12.24
N ALA A 324 -21.21 -8.64 11.45
CA ALA A 324 -22.50 -9.17 11.89
C ALA A 324 -22.37 -10.43 12.76
N GLU A 325 -21.43 -11.32 12.44
CA GLU A 325 -21.34 -12.67 13.00
C GLU A 325 -20.21 -12.80 14.06
N ASP A 326 -19.11 -12.06 13.89
CA ASP A 326 -17.95 -12.06 14.78
C ASP A 326 -17.37 -10.65 15.03
N PRO A 327 -18.15 -9.74 15.63
CA PRO A 327 -17.68 -8.39 15.94
C PRO A 327 -16.47 -8.37 16.88
N GLU A 328 -16.29 -9.40 17.72
CA GLU A 328 -15.12 -9.52 18.61
C GLU A 328 -13.85 -9.81 17.80
N GLY A 329 -13.94 -10.63 16.74
CA GLY A 329 -12.86 -10.88 15.80
C GLY A 329 -12.47 -9.61 15.01
N VAL A 330 -13.45 -8.81 14.57
CA VAL A 330 -13.19 -7.51 13.94
C VAL A 330 -12.52 -6.54 14.90
N GLU A 331 -12.95 -6.53 16.18
CA GLU A 331 -12.28 -5.74 17.22
C GLU A 331 -10.84 -6.20 17.45
N ALA A 332 -10.58 -7.51 17.43
CA ALA A 332 -9.23 -8.04 17.56
C ALA A 332 -8.32 -7.59 16.40
N VAL A 333 -8.83 -7.59 15.16
CA VAL A 333 -8.10 -7.02 13.99
C VAL A 333 -7.80 -5.54 14.23
N TYR A 334 -8.81 -4.75 14.63
CA TYR A 334 -8.63 -3.32 14.87
C TYR A 334 -7.55 -3.04 15.93
N GLN A 335 -7.56 -3.78 17.04
CA GLN A 335 -6.57 -3.62 18.12
C GLN A 335 -5.18 -4.08 17.69
N ALA A 336 -5.05 -5.21 17.01
CA ALA A 336 -3.75 -5.71 16.55
C ALA A 336 -3.09 -4.71 15.56
N VAL A 337 -3.85 -4.13 14.63
CA VAL A 337 -3.34 -3.10 13.72
C VAL A 337 -2.97 -1.82 14.48
N LYS A 338 -3.74 -1.43 15.50
CA LYS A 338 -3.41 -0.30 16.37
C LYS A 338 -2.11 -0.51 17.13
N ASP A 339 -1.88 -1.71 17.65
CA ASP A 339 -0.66 -2.04 18.37
C ASP A 339 0.55 -2.01 17.44
N LEU A 340 0.44 -2.59 16.23
CA LEU A 340 1.48 -2.49 15.21
C LEU A 340 1.76 -1.03 14.83
N GLN A 341 0.74 -0.21 14.61
CA GLN A 341 0.91 1.21 14.32
C GLN A 341 1.64 1.92 15.49
N THR A 342 1.28 1.62 16.73
CA THR A 342 1.89 2.25 17.91
C THR A 342 3.39 1.92 18.00
N VAL A 343 3.76 0.65 17.83
CA VAL A 343 5.16 0.22 17.84
C VAL A 343 5.95 0.90 16.70
N LEU A 344 5.39 0.97 15.50
CA LEU A 344 6.04 1.66 14.38
C LEU A 344 6.17 3.16 14.63
N ALA A 345 5.08 3.82 15.00
CA ALA A 345 5.01 5.29 15.10
C ALA A 345 5.77 5.86 16.30
N VAL A 346 5.94 5.08 17.38
CA VAL A 346 6.58 5.54 18.63
C VAL A 346 7.98 4.94 18.75
N ASP A 347 8.07 3.62 18.91
CA ASP A 347 9.32 2.97 19.30
C ASP A 347 10.32 2.88 18.14
N VAL A 348 9.84 2.49 16.95
CA VAL A 348 10.68 2.39 15.75
C VAL A 348 11.03 3.78 15.24
N ALA A 349 10.10 4.72 15.18
CA ALA A 349 10.36 6.10 14.78
C ALA A 349 11.45 6.74 15.65
N GLN A 350 11.36 6.57 16.99
CA GLN A 350 12.39 7.05 17.91
C GLN A 350 13.75 6.37 17.66
N ALA A 351 13.77 5.05 17.47
CA ALA A 351 15.00 4.29 17.24
C ALA A 351 15.70 4.71 15.93
N LEU A 352 14.92 5.00 14.89
CA LEU A 352 15.43 5.44 13.58
C LEU A 352 15.71 6.94 13.51
N ALA A 353 15.29 7.71 14.52
CA ALA A 353 15.33 9.17 14.55
C ALA A 353 14.57 9.80 13.36
N VAL A 354 13.38 9.25 13.07
CA VAL A 354 12.43 9.76 12.09
C VAL A 354 11.30 10.47 12.83
N THR A 355 10.94 11.68 12.33
CA THR A 355 9.75 12.37 12.82
C THR A 355 8.55 11.85 12.02
N VAL A 356 7.54 11.34 12.70
CA VAL A 356 6.26 10.97 12.08
C VAL A 356 5.31 12.15 12.24
N THR A 357 4.86 12.70 11.13
CA THR A 357 3.82 13.74 11.12
C THR A 357 2.47 13.06 10.92
N PHE A 358 1.67 13.00 11.98
CA PHE A 358 0.27 12.63 11.85
C PHE A 358 -0.46 13.77 11.15
N ASN A 359 -1.12 13.49 10.06
CA ASN A 359 -1.90 14.49 9.35
C ASN A 359 -3.29 14.58 10.01
N PRO A 360 -3.66 15.68 10.72
CA PRO A 360 -4.95 15.77 11.39
C PRO A 360 -6.12 16.00 10.42
N THR A 361 -5.87 16.00 9.12
CA THR A 361 -6.85 16.32 8.07
C THR A 361 -7.69 15.15 7.58
N ASP A 362 -7.50 13.95 8.11
CA ASP A 362 -8.32 12.79 7.71
C ASP A 362 -9.60 12.65 8.55
N GLY A 363 -10.04 13.76 9.12
CA GLY A 363 -11.23 13.88 9.97
C GLY A 363 -12.41 14.62 9.36
N ASP A 364 -12.37 14.99 8.07
CA ASP A 364 -13.49 15.71 7.40
C ASP A 364 -14.11 14.84 6.30
#